data_4b75091492b6f93242606d7ea3482c18
#
_entry.id   4b75091492b6f93242606d7ea3482c18
#
_cell.length_a   1.000
_cell.length_b   1.000
_cell.length_c   1.000
_cell.angle_alpha   90.00
_cell.angle_beta   90.00
_cell.angle_gamma   90.00
#
_symmetry.space_group_name_H-M   'P 1'
#
loop_
_entity.id
_entity.type
_entity.pdbx_description
1 polymer ?
#
loop_
_entity_poly.entity_id
_entity_poly.type
_entity_poly.pdbx_seq_one_letter_code
_entity_poly.pdbx_strand_id
1 'polypeptide(L)'
;RDVLVLPKGCDVLDPLKPIGCSSLRRKLQLKEIYPDMQVKSIRGNLQTRLEKLDSGEYSALVLAAAGLKRLGLENRISRYFDTEEMIPAAGQGILAVQGIDGLDYEFLKGYDDLQAHQAATAERAFVKYLNGGCTSPVAAYGEIKDGQLKLTGLYYEEKTGHYLKGYKTGNQKKEKKLGTSLAKELQERCKVEYKE
;
A
#
# COMPACT_ATOMS: atom_id res chain seq x y z
N ARG A 1 5.17 -1.23 -4.98
CA ARG A 1 3.84 -1.06 -5.59
C ARG A 1 2.96 -2.27 -5.34
N ASP A 2 1.66 -2.07 -5.48
CA ASP A 2 0.73 -3.17 -5.65
C ASP A 2 0.68 -3.61 -7.12
N VAL A 3 0.36 -4.88 -7.35
CA VAL A 3 0.33 -5.48 -8.68
C VAL A 3 -0.90 -6.34 -8.88
N LEU A 4 -1.36 -6.41 -10.12
CA LEU A 4 -2.37 -7.35 -10.58
C LEU A 4 -1.66 -8.59 -11.14
N VAL A 5 -2.15 -9.76 -10.78
CA VAL A 5 -1.68 -11.06 -11.28
C VAL A 5 -2.88 -11.80 -11.86
N LEU A 6 -2.82 -12.15 -13.14
CA LEU A 6 -3.81 -12.96 -13.83
C LEU A 6 -3.49 -14.46 -13.74
N PRO A 7 -4.44 -15.37 -13.98
CA PRO A 7 -4.16 -16.78 -14.14
C PRO A 7 -3.15 -17.03 -15.26
N LYS A 8 -2.41 -18.13 -15.20
CA LYS A 8 -1.48 -18.50 -16.27
C LYS A 8 -2.21 -18.64 -17.61
N GLY A 9 -1.64 -18.04 -18.64
CA GLY A 9 -2.20 -18.06 -20.00
C GLY A 9 -3.41 -17.14 -20.22
N CYS A 10 -3.73 -16.27 -19.26
CA CYS A 10 -4.79 -15.28 -19.39
C CYS A 10 -4.19 -13.87 -19.48
N ASP A 11 -4.72 -13.05 -20.40
CA ASP A 11 -4.28 -11.67 -20.62
C ASP A 11 -5.35 -10.64 -20.23
N VAL A 12 -6.57 -11.09 -19.88
CA VAL A 12 -7.70 -10.25 -19.54
C VAL A 12 -8.40 -10.75 -18.28
N LEU A 13 -9.11 -9.82 -17.60
CA LEU A 13 -9.97 -10.14 -16.47
C LEU A 13 -11.23 -10.89 -16.95
N ASP A 14 -11.61 -11.93 -16.22
CA ASP A 14 -12.91 -12.61 -16.40
C ASP A 14 -13.95 -11.91 -15.51
N PRO A 15 -14.95 -11.20 -16.06
CA PRO A 15 -15.92 -10.45 -15.27
C PRO A 15 -16.85 -11.33 -14.43
N LEU A 16 -16.90 -12.61 -14.70
CA LEU A 16 -17.74 -13.57 -13.96
C LEU A 16 -17.04 -14.09 -12.69
N LYS A 17 -15.75 -13.82 -12.53
CA LYS A 17 -14.96 -14.28 -11.38
C LYS A 17 -14.46 -13.11 -10.55
N PRO A 18 -14.34 -13.27 -9.20
CA PRO A 18 -13.91 -12.19 -8.33
C PRO A 18 -12.40 -11.92 -8.44
N ILE A 19 -12.00 -10.69 -8.10
CA ILE A 19 -10.60 -10.36 -7.79
C ILE A 19 -10.30 -10.81 -6.36
N GLY A 20 -9.25 -11.60 -6.17
CA GLY A 20 -8.80 -12.10 -4.87
C GLY A 20 -7.99 -11.04 -4.10
N CYS A 21 -8.55 -10.52 -3.01
CA CYS A 21 -7.86 -9.56 -2.15
C CYS A 21 -8.41 -9.56 -0.73
N SER A 22 -7.55 -9.66 0.29
CA SER A 22 -7.97 -9.62 1.71
C SER A 22 -7.72 -8.29 2.41
N SER A 23 -6.91 -7.42 1.84
CA SER A 23 -6.61 -6.10 2.40
C SER A 23 -7.77 -5.14 2.21
N LEU A 24 -8.28 -4.55 3.30
CA LEU A 24 -9.34 -3.53 3.24
C LEU A 24 -8.89 -2.30 2.43
N ARG A 25 -7.65 -1.86 2.60
CA ARG A 25 -7.03 -0.78 1.84
C ARG A 25 -7.13 -1.02 0.32
N ARG A 26 -6.76 -2.22 -0.14
CA ARG A 26 -6.84 -2.59 -1.55
C ARG A 26 -8.27 -2.73 -2.03
N LYS A 27 -9.14 -3.36 -1.23
CA LYS A 27 -10.56 -3.52 -1.58
C LYS A 27 -11.24 -2.18 -1.82
N LEU A 28 -10.94 -1.18 -0.96
CA LEU A 28 -11.48 0.15 -1.09
C LEU A 28 -11.08 0.78 -2.44
N GLN A 29 -9.80 0.73 -2.78
CA GLN A 29 -9.27 1.32 -4.01
C GLN A 29 -9.66 0.52 -5.27
N LEU A 30 -9.79 -0.82 -5.15
CA LEU A 30 -10.26 -1.66 -6.26
C LEU A 30 -11.68 -1.32 -6.70
N LYS A 31 -12.55 -0.83 -5.81
CA LYS A 31 -13.90 -0.38 -6.17
C LYS A 31 -13.91 0.83 -7.09
N GLU A 32 -12.87 1.69 -7.03
CA GLU A 32 -12.70 2.79 -7.97
C GLU A 32 -12.14 2.32 -9.31
N ILE A 33 -11.14 1.41 -9.26
CA ILE A 33 -10.40 0.95 -10.44
C ILE A 33 -11.23 -0.04 -11.27
N TYR A 34 -11.98 -0.91 -10.59
CA TYR A 34 -12.79 -1.97 -11.18
C TYR A 34 -14.18 -2.00 -10.51
N PRO A 35 -15.06 -1.00 -10.76
CA PRO A 35 -16.33 -0.84 -10.05
C PRO A 35 -17.28 -2.04 -10.25
N ASP A 36 -17.21 -2.68 -11.40
CA ASP A 36 -18.10 -3.79 -11.77
C ASP A 36 -17.57 -5.17 -11.31
N MET A 37 -16.34 -5.22 -10.77
CA MET A 37 -15.74 -6.48 -10.35
C MET A 37 -16.03 -6.79 -8.88
N GLN A 38 -16.44 -8.02 -8.61
CA GLN A 38 -16.51 -8.50 -7.24
C GLN A 38 -15.11 -8.68 -6.65
N VAL A 39 -14.93 -8.31 -5.38
CA VAL A 39 -13.68 -8.54 -4.64
C VAL A 39 -13.93 -9.52 -3.50
N LYS A 40 -13.30 -10.69 -3.57
CA LYS A 40 -13.42 -11.76 -2.58
C LYS A 40 -12.13 -11.93 -1.78
N SER A 41 -12.26 -12.21 -0.48
CA SER A 41 -11.10 -12.48 0.37
C SER A 41 -10.41 -13.79 -0.03
N ILE A 42 -9.07 -13.76 -0.03
CA ILE A 42 -8.23 -14.93 -0.27
C ILE A 42 -7.23 -15.08 0.87
N ARG A 43 -7.10 -16.30 1.41
CA ARG A 43 -6.17 -16.64 2.49
C ARG A 43 -5.14 -17.66 2.02
N GLY A 44 -4.03 -17.72 2.73
CA GLY A 44 -2.89 -18.58 2.46
C GLY A 44 -1.62 -17.78 2.23
N ASN A 45 -0.48 -18.47 2.12
CA ASN A 45 0.77 -17.87 1.68
C ASN A 45 0.70 -17.51 0.19
N LEU A 46 1.77 -16.91 -0.35
CA LEU A 46 1.78 -16.46 -1.74
C LEU A 46 1.57 -17.61 -2.72
N GLN A 47 2.22 -18.75 -2.50
CA GLN A 47 2.11 -19.90 -3.37
C GLN A 47 0.69 -20.48 -3.39
N THR A 48 0.08 -20.69 -2.23
CA THR A 48 -1.32 -21.15 -2.12
C THR A 48 -2.29 -20.22 -2.82
N ARG A 49 -2.05 -18.89 -2.76
CA ARG A 49 -2.91 -17.93 -3.47
C ARG A 49 -2.75 -18.03 -4.97
N LEU A 50 -1.52 -18.21 -5.48
CA LEU A 50 -1.27 -18.40 -6.90
C LEU A 50 -1.88 -19.72 -7.41
N GLU A 51 -1.84 -20.80 -6.63
CA GLU A 51 -2.49 -22.08 -6.95
C GLU A 51 -4.02 -21.89 -7.09
N LYS A 52 -4.67 -21.18 -6.16
CA LYS A 52 -6.10 -20.85 -6.24
C LYS A 52 -6.44 -19.95 -7.43
N LEU A 53 -5.56 -19.05 -7.80
CA LEU A 53 -5.71 -18.26 -9.01
C LEU A 53 -5.65 -19.14 -10.26
N ASP A 54 -4.63 -19.98 -10.35
CA ASP A 54 -4.39 -20.84 -11.51
C ASP A 54 -5.43 -21.98 -11.64
N SER A 55 -6.09 -22.36 -10.52
CA SER A 55 -7.25 -23.29 -10.55
C SER A 55 -8.56 -22.64 -11.05
N GLY A 56 -8.54 -21.31 -11.28
CA GLY A 56 -9.68 -20.60 -11.85
C GLY A 56 -10.71 -20.12 -10.82
N GLU A 57 -10.40 -20.16 -9.53
CA GLU A 57 -11.28 -19.60 -8.47
C GLU A 57 -11.42 -18.08 -8.53
N TYR A 58 -10.42 -17.40 -9.09
CA TYR A 58 -10.33 -15.94 -9.16
C TYR A 58 -9.99 -15.48 -10.58
N SER A 59 -10.49 -14.32 -10.96
CA SER A 59 -10.12 -13.61 -12.19
C SER A 59 -8.71 -13.04 -12.12
N ALA A 60 -8.35 -12.52 -10.96
CA ALA A 60 -7.03 -11.96 -10.69
C ALA A 60 -6.74 -11.96 -9.18
N LEU A 61 -5.47 -11.71 -8.82
CA LEU A 61 -5.06 -11.38 -7.45
C LEU A 61 -4.43 -9.98 -7.41
N VAL A 62 -4.63 -9.27 -6.30
CA VAL A 62 -3.87 -8.06 -6.00
C VAL A 62 -2.89 -8.35 -4.87
N LEU A 63 -1.60 -8.21 -5.18
CA LEU A 63 -0.48 -8.57 -4.33
C LEU A 63 0.52 -7.40 -4.23
N ALA A 64 1.45 -7.47 -3.27
CA ALA A 64 2.60 -6.57 -3.24
C ALA A 64 3.70 -7.11 -4.17
N ALA A 65 4.23 -6.28 -5.05
CA ALA A 65 5.30 -6.67 -5.99
C ALA A 65 6.52 -7.26 -5.27
N ALA A 66 6.88 -6.71 -4.11
CA ALA A 66 8.02 -7.17 -3.32
C ALA A 66 7.94 -8.66 -2.93
N GLY A 67 6.71 -9.17 -2.68
CA GLY A 67 6.51 -10.58 -2.37
C GLY A 67 6.82 -11.50 -3.55
N LEU A 68 6.38 -11.12 -4.75
CA LEU A 68 6.66 -11.87 -5.99
C LEU A 68 8.15 -11.80 -6.36
N LYS A 69 8.75 -10.61 -6.27
CA LYS A 69 10.17 -10.40 -6.53
C LYS A 69 11.08 -11.28 -5.66
N ARG A 70 10.79 -11.35 -4.35
CA ARG A 70 11.55 -12.20 -3.42
C ARG A 70 11.54 -13.69 -3.78
N LEU A 71 10.48 -14.15 -4.42
CA LEU A 71 10.35 -15.54 -4.82
C LEU A 71 10.73 -15.81 -6.28
N GLY A 72 11.29 -14.80 -6.99
CA GLY A 72 11.62 -14.92 -8.40
C GLY A 72 10.42 -15.09 -9.32
N LEU A 73 9.24 -14.58 -8.90
CA LEU A 73 7.97 -14.72 -9.60
C LEU A 73 7.53 -13.43 -10.29
N GLU A 74 8.47 -12.56 -10.69
CA GLU A 74 8.14 -11.29 -11.37
C GLU A 74 7.42 -11.49 -12.70
N ASN A 75 7.72 -12.58 -13.39
CA ASN A 75 7.05 -12.98 -14.63
C ASN A 75 5.54 -13.25 -14.48
N ARG A 76 5.05 -13.39 -13.25
CA ARG A 76 3.63 -13.54 -12.94
C ARG A 76 2.90 -12.19 -12.83
N ILE A 77 3.62 -11.07 -12.82
CA ILE A 77 3.02 -9.74 -12.72
C ILE A 77 2.46 -9.33 -14.07
N SER A 78 1.14 -9.19 -14.14
CA SER A 78 0.44 -8.76 -15.36
C SER A 78 0.37 -7.24 -15.46
N ARG A 79 0.24 -6.53 -14.33
CA ARG A 79 0.18 -5.07 -14.28
C ARG A 79 0.73 -4.54 -12.97
N TYR A 80 1.50 -3.46 -13.02
CA TYR A 80 1.83 -2.63 -11.86
C TYR A 80 0.80 -1.50 -11.75
N PHE A 81 0.17 -1.35 -10.59
CA PHE A 81 -0.64 -0.16 -10.32
C PHE A 81 0.26 1.04 -10.07
N ASP A 82 -0.15 2.22 -10.55
CA ASP A 82 0.49 3.45 -10.15
C ASP A 82 0.20 3.77 -8.69
N THR A 83 1.17 4.40 -8.03
CA THR A 83 1.07 4.71 -6.58
C THR A 83 -0.02 5.73 -6.26
N GLU A 84 -0.50 6.49 -7.24
CA GLU A 84 -1.65 7.39 -7.10
C GLU A 84 -2.98 6.65 -7.34
N GLU A 85 -2.98 5.64 -8.21
CA GLU A 85 -4.14 4.78 -8.49
C GLU A 85 -4.42 3.84 -7.30
N MET A 86 -3.37 3.16 -6.82
CA MET A 86 -3.45 2.30 -5.64
C MET A 86 -2.33 2.64 -4.67
N ILE A 87 -2.64 3.53 -3.72
CA ILE A 87 -1.69 3.97 -2.71
C ILE A 87 -1.28 2.77 -1.85
N PRO A 88 0.03 2.46 -1.75
CA PRO A 88 0.55 1.33 -0.96
C PRO A 88 0.29 1.47 0.55
N ALA A 89 0.47 0.38 1.28
CA ALA A 89 0.55 0.45 2.74
C ALA A 89 1.86 1.12 3.17
N ALA A 90 1.85 1.83 4.29
CA ALA A 90 3.05 2.44 4.84
C ALA A 90 4.16 1.40 5.04
N GLY A 91 5.34 1.69 4.52
CA GLY A 91 6.50 0.79 4.54
C GLY A 91 6.42 -0.40 3.60
N GLN A 92 5.44 -0.47 2.70
CA GLN A 92 5.33 -1.59 1.76
C GLN A 92 6.56 -1.65 0.85
N GLY A 93 7.20 -2.82 0.79
CA GLY A 93 8.42 -3.04 -0.01
C GLY A 93 9.72 -2.67 0.69
N ILE A 94 9.68 -1.99 1.82
CA ILE A 94 10.86 -1.67 2.63
C ILE A 94 11.27 -2.90 3.43
N LEU A 95 12.57 -3.18 3.44
CA LEU A 95 13.17 -4.19 4.30
C LEU A 95 13.63 -3.52 5.59
N ALA A 96 13.23 -4.08 6.73
CA ALA A 96 13.71 -3.65 8.03
C ALA A 96 14.60 -4.76 8.63
N VAL A 97 15.78 -4.37 9.09
CA VAL A 97 16.64 -5.23 9.88
C VAL A 97 16.44 -4.88 11.35
N GLN A 98 16.12 -5.89 12.17
CA GLN A 98 15.98 -5.73 13.60
C GLN A 98 17.13 -6.41 14.32
N GLY A 99 17.77 -5.71 15.26
CA GLY A 99 18.83 -6.22 16.08
C GLY A 99 18.58 -6.01 17.57
N ILE A 100 19.40 -6.61 18.41
CA ILE A 100 19.39 -6.43 19.86
C ILE A 100 20.04 -5.09 20.20
N ASP A 101 19.41 -4.29 21.03
CA ASP A 101 19.97 -3.00 21.46
C ASP A 101 21.30 -3.17 22.20
N GLY A 102 22.26 -2.26 21.95
CA GLY A 102 23.58 -2.27 22.59
C GLY A 102 24.63 -3.16 21.91
N LEU A 103 24.30 -3.84 20.80
CA LEU A 103 25.32 -4.56 20.00
C LEU A 103 25.85 -3.70 18.86
N ASP A 104 27.04 -4.03 18.38
CA ASP A 104 27.67 -3.37 17.24
C ASP A 104 27.12 -3.94 15.91
N TYR A 105 26.62 -3.06 15.06
CA TYR A 105 26.08 -3.35 13.72
C TYR A 105 26.80 -2.58 12.61
N GLU A 106 28.10 -2.24 12.81
CA GLU A 106 28.93 -1.53 11.83
C GLU A 106 28.85 -2.15 10.43
N PHE A 107 28.73 -3.47 10.33
CA PHE A 107 28.62 -4.20 9.08
C PHE A 107 27.32 -3.89 8.30
N LEU A 108 26.31 -3.28 8.92
CA LEU A 108 25.05 -2.86 8.28
C LEU A 108 25.08 -1.44 7.74
N LYS A 109 26.10 -0.64 8.02
CA LYS A 109 26.19 0.77 7.61
C LYS A 109 25.99 1.01 6.10
N GLY A 110 26.43 0.07 5.25
CA GLY A 110 26.27 0.16 3.80
C GLY A 110 24.88 -0.19 3.27
N TYR A 111 23.98 -0.67 4.12
CA TYR A 111 22.64 -1.13 3.73
C TYR A 111 21.52 -0.15 4.10
N ASP A 112 21.81 0.90 4.87
CA ASP A 112 20.83 1.90 5.24
C ASP A 112 20.60 2.88 4.07
N ASP A 113 19.36 2.90 3.56
CA ASP A 113 18.91 3.86 2.55
C ASP A 113 18.20 5.01 3.24
N LEU A 114 18.88 6.14 3.33
CA LEU A 114 18.37 7.35 3.99
C LEU A 114 17.05 7.83 3.37
N GLN A 115 16.88 7.74 2.05
CA GLN A 115 15.62 8.18 1.41
C GLN A 115 14.47 7.23 1.74
N ALA A 116 14.71 5.92 1.70
CA ALA A 116 13.72 4.93 2.14
C ALA A 116 13.36 5.11 3.62
N HIS A 117 14.34 5.40 4.48
CA HIS A 117 14.12 5.69 5.91
C HIS A 117 13.23 6.92 6.12
N GLN A 118 13.53 8.02 5.42
CA GLN A 118 12.75 9.26 5.52
C GLN A 118 11.33 9.10 4.98
N ALA A 119 11.16 8.44 3.83
CA ALA A 119 9.86 8.11 3.28
C ALA A 119 9.04 7.25 4.27
N ALA A 120 9.61 6.15 4.76
CA ALA A 120 8.98 5.29 5.77
C ALA A 120 8.58 6.05 7.04
N THR A 121 9.43 6.98 7.49
CA THR A 121 9.16 7.80 8.67
C THR A 121 7.94 8.70 8.47
N ALA A 122 7.79 9.32 7.31
CA ALA A 122 6.62 10.13 6.96
C ALA A 122 5.34 9.28 6.86
N GLU A 123 5.42 8.16 6.15
CA GLU A 123 4.31 7.21 5.99
C GLU A 123 3.82 6.69 7.34
N ARG A 124 4.74 6.26 8.20
CA ARG A 124 4.41 5.78 9.56
C ARG A 124 3.84 6.89 10.45
N ALA A 125 4.33 8.13 10.32
CA ALA A 125 3.78 9.26 11.07
C ALA A 125 2.33 9.56 10.67
N PHE A 126 2.01 9.46 9.37
CA PHE A 126 0.64 9.56 8.84
C PHE A 126 -0.27 8.49 9.45
N VAL A 127 0.11 7.22 9.33
CA VAL A 127 -0.69 6.09 9.83
C VAL A 127 -0.84 6.13 11.35
N LYS A 128 0.23 6.48 12.09
CA LYS A 128 0.19 6.59 13.55
C LYS A 128 -0.77 7.68 14.03
N TYR A 129 -0.79 8.83 13.37
CA TYR A 129 -1.72 9.92 13.73
C TYR A 129 -3.19 9.50 13.58
N LEU A 130 -3.49 8.71 12.56
CA LEU A 130 -4.85 8.21 12.28
C LEU A 130 -5.22 6.96 13.09
N ASN A 131 -4.37 6.52 14.03
CA ASN A 131 -4.51 5.25 14.76
C ASN A 131 -4.71 4.05 13.82
N GLY A 132 -4.20 4.14 12.60
CA GLY A 132 -4.29 3.07 11.61
C GLY A 132 -3.43 1.87 11.97
N GLY A 133 -3.92 0.69 11.66
CA GLY A 133 -3.23 -0.59 11.84
C GLY A 133 -3.35 -1.48 10.60
N CYS A 134 -2.90 -2.73 10.71
CA CYS A 134 -2.95 -3.70 9.60
C CYS A 134 -4.36 -3.99 9.09
N THR A 135 -5.38 -3.74 9.90
CA THR A 135 -6.80 -3.93 9.59
C THR A 135 -7.49 -2.65 9.11
N SER A 136 -6.85 -1.49 9.25
CA SER A 136 -7.40 -0.21 8.80
C SER A 136 -7.15 -0.02 7.30
N PRO A 137 -8.12 0.54 6.54
CA PRO A 137 -7.95 0.85 5.12
C PRO A 137 -7.13 2.12 4.85
N VAL A 138 -6.31 2.55 5.80
CA VAL A 138 -5.39 3.69 5.66
C VAL A 138 -4.20 3.31 4.77
N ALA A 139 -3.73 4.26 3.95
CA ALA A 139 -2.59 4.10 3.07
C ALA A 139 -1.68 5.32 3.11
N ALA A 140 -0.38 5.14 2.91
CA ALA A 140 0.56 6.24 2.74
C ALA A 140 1.76 5.78 1.90
N TYR A 141 2.21 6.65 0.99
CA TYR A 141 3.37 6.43 0.15
C TYR A 141 4.18 7.72 0.02
N GLY A 142 5.45 7.63 0.35
CA GLY A 142 6.42 8.73 0.27
C GLY A 142 7.36 8.55 -0.91
N GLU A 143 7.57 9.60 -1.67
CA GLU A 143 8.56 9.67 -2.76
C GLU A 143 9.45 10.89 -2.57
N ILE A 144 10.77 10.67 -2.65
CA ILE A 144 11.75 11.76 -2.51
C ILE A 144 12.36 12.05 -3.87
N LYS A 145 12.31 13.31 -4.27
CA LYS A 145 12.95 13.83 -5.47
C LYS A 145 13.48 15.24 -5.20
N ASP A 146 14.73 15.49 -5.59
CA ASP A 146 15.40 16.80 -5.48
C ASP A 146 15.29 17.44 -4.06
N GLY A 147 15.46 16.63 -3.02
CA GLY A 147 15.39 17.09 -1.63
C GLY A 147 13.99 17.37 -1.11
N GLN A 148 12.96 17.12 -1.91
CA GLN A 148 11.55 17.25 -1.55
C GLN A 148 10.93 15.87 -1.36
N LEU A 149 10.14 15.73 -0.28
CA LEU A 149 9.32 14.56 -0.02
C LEU A 149 7.87 14.85 -0.40
N LYS A 150 7.34 14.14 -1.41
CA LYS A 150 5.90 14.07 -1.70
C LYS A 150 5.32 12.87 -0.94
N LEU A 151 4.40 13.13 -0.02
CA LEU A 151 3.65 12.08 0.67
C LEU A 151 2.23 12.05 0.14
N THR A 152 1.80 10.92 -0.41
CA THR A 152 0.42 10.66 -0.82
C THR A 152 -0.24 9.78 0.24
N GLY A 153 -1.46 10.12 0.67
CA GLY A 153 -2.17 9.40 1.72
C GLY A 153 -3.63 9.14 1.38
N LEU A 154 -4.17 8.08 1.98
CA LEU A 154 -5.59 7.76 2.00
C LEU A 154 -6.05 7.68 3.45
N TYR A 155 -7.01 8.52 3.80
CA TYR A 155 -7.75 8.49 5.06
C TYR A 155 -9.12 7.85 4.85
N TYR A 156 -9.56 7.05 5.80
CA TYR A 156 -10.87 6.42 5.83
C TYR A 156 -11.55 6.70 7.17
N GLU A 157 -12.77 7.18 7.13
CA GLU A 157 -13.61 7.42 8.31
C GLU A 157 -14.48 6.18 8.58
N GLU A 158 -14.18 5.47 9.66
CA GLU A 158 -14.84 4.19 9.98
C GLU A 158 -16.34 4.33 10.26
N LYS A 159 -16.77 5.48 10.81
CA LYS A 159 -18.17 5.70 11.18
C LYS A 159 -19.08 5.90 9.98
N THR A 160 -18.60 6.61 8.97
CA THR A 160 -19.39 6.99 7.80
C THR A 160 -19.09 6.13 6.56
N GLY A 161 -17.94 5.45 6.56
CA GLY A 161 -17.45 4.71 5.40
C GLY A 161 -16.85 5.58 4.29
N HIS A 162 -16.78 6.89 4.50
CA HIS A 162 -16.18 7.82 3.55
C HIS A 162 -14.65 7.80 3.61
N TYR A 163 -14.02 8.17 2.54
CA TYR A 163 -12.56 8.28 2.48
C TYR A 163 -12.10 9.39 1.54
N LEU A 164 -10.92 9.91 1.81
CA LEU A 164 -10.26 10.91 0.98
C LEU A 164 -8.84 10.49 0.66
N LYS A 165 -8.43 10.76 -0.58
CA LYS A 165 -7.04 10.73 -1.02
C LYS A 165 -6.51 12.16 -1.10
N GLY A 166 -5.24 12.34 -0.81
CA GLY A 166 -4.57 13.62 -0.95
C GLY A 166 -3.06 13.48 -0.83
N TYR A 167 -2.36 14.55 -1.11
CA TYR A 167 -0.90 14.58 -1.02
C TYR A 167 -0.40 15.89 -0.42
N LYS A 168 0.82 15.86 0.09
CA LYS A 168 1.54 17.02 0.59
C LYS A 168 3.01 16.92 0.26
N THR A 169 3.61 18.03 -0.17
CA THR A 169 5.04 18.11 -0.46
C THR A 169 5.73 18.99 0.58
N GLY A 170 6.93 18.61 0.95
CA GLY A 170 7.73 19.36 1.90
C GLY A 170 9.18 18.90 1.95
N ASN A 171 9.98 19.60 2.77
CA ASN A 171 11.38 19.25 2.95
C ASN A 171 11.51 17.84 3.55
N GLN A 172 12.30 16.98 2.90
CA GLN A 172 12.52 15.58 3.31
C GLN A 172 13.05 15.43 4.75
N LYS A 173 13.72 16.45 5.31
CA LYS A 173 14.22 16.45 6.70
C LYS A 173 13.13 16.72 7.75
N LYS A 174 11.89 16.98 7.33
CA LYS A 174 10.72 17.22 8.21
C LYS A 174 9.64 16.16 8.03
N GLU A 175 10.07 14.95 7.75
CA GLU A 175 9.23 13.80 7.36
C GLU A 175 8.09 13.52 8.36
N LYS A 176 8.38 13.46 9.66
CA LYS A 176 7.35 13.25 10.71
C LYS A 176 6.27 14.32 10.71
N LYS A 177 6.71 15.60 10.60
CA LYS A 177 5.78 16.73 10.57
C LYS A 177 4.92 16.70 9.31
N LEU A 178 5.50 16.33 8.17
CA LEU A 178 4.77 16.22 6.91
C LEU A 178 3.67 15.14 7.00
N GLY A 179 4.03 13.95 7.52
CA GLY A 179 3.09 12.84 7.70
C GLY A 179 1.91 13.21 8.60
N THR A 180 2.21 13.77 9.78
CA THR A 180 1.17 14.19 10.73
C THR A 180 0.29 15.31 10.15
N SER A 181 0.89 16.27 9.44
CA SER A 181 0.16 17.40 8.84
C SER A 181 -0.81 16.95 7.76
N LEU A 182 -0.39 16.03 6.87
CA LEU A 182 -1.28 15.47 5.84
C LEU A 182 -2.43 14.67 6.47
N ALA A 183 -2.13 13.86 7.49
CA ALA A 183 -3.14 13.06 8.18
C ALA A 183 -4.23 13.94 8.80
N LYS A 184 -3.82 15.01 9.50
CA LYS A 184 -4.72 15.98 10.10
C LYS A 184 -5.59 16.67 9.04
N GLU A 185 -4.98 17.12 7.95
CA GLU A 185 -5.67 17.79 6.85
C GLU A 185 -6.75 16.91 6.23
N LEU A 186 -6.44 15.65 5.89
CA LEU A 186 -7.41 14.74 5.30
C LEU A 186 -8.54 14.38 6.27
N GLN A 187 -8.24 14.21 7.55
CA GLN A 187 -9.25 13.96 8.57
C GLN A 187 -10.21 15.15 8.74
N GLU A 188 -9.68 16.37 8.75
CA GLU A 188 -10.48 17.60 8.86
C GLU A 188 -11.34 17.81 7.60
N ARG A 189 -10.76 17.65 6.41
CA ARG A 189 -11.49 17.74 5.14
C ARG A 189 -12.62 16.71 5.06
N CYS A 190 -12.37 15.46 5.42
CA CYS A 190 -13.40 14.43 5.42
C CYS A 190 -14.59 14.79 6.30
N LYS A 191 -14.35 15.38 7.48
CA LYS A 191 -15.40 15.87 8.37
C LYS A 191 -16.21 17.03 7.78
N VAL A 192 -15.60 17.86 6.94
CA VAL A 192 -16.28 19.02 6.31
C VAL A 192 -17.05 18.59 5.08
N GLU A 193 -16.44 17.78 4.20
CA GLU A 193 -17.04 17.35 2.94
C GLU A 193 -18.25 16.41 3.14
N TYR A 194 -18.27 15.65 4.24
CA TYR A 194 -19.32 14.68 4.56
C TYR A 194 -20.04 14.98 5.88
N LYS A 195 -20.12 16.26 6.26
CA LYS A 195 -21.07 16.70 7.29
C LYS A 195 -22.48 16.65 6.70
N GLU A 196 -23.25 15.70 7.19
CA GLU A 196 -24.71 15.77 7.13
C GLU A 196 -25.25 16.85 8.06
#